data_8f36335528c2253ec2ff6e995aac1d14
#
_entry.id   8f36335528c2253ec2ff6e995aac1d14
#
_cell.length_a   1.000
_cell.length_b   1.000
_cell.length_c   1.000
_cell.angle_alpha   90.00
_cell.angle_beta   90.00
_cell.angle_gamma   90.00
#
_symmetry.space_group_name_H-M   'P 1'
#
loop_
_entity.id
_entity.type
_entity.pdbx_description
1 polymer ?
#
loop_
_entity_poly.entity_id
_entity_poly.type
_entity_poly.pdbx_seq_one_letter_code
_entity_poly.pdbx_strand_id
1 'polypeptide(L)'
;MEPSEMKHSLPKQKVARTGRLMFKWLLTQKLNLSSSLTIFKSEFKDGEQGSYVPSAWDNRFILNMSGTYNFPKHWSLGAKVSCIGGSPYTPYDVEKSSLVEAWNVQGRAYYDYSRYNQERLPVFGQLDVRVDKTFYLKKCMLGFYLDIQNITASKLRQPDALMSTGQIENPPHR
;
A
#
# COMPACT_ATOMS: atom_id res chain seq x y z
N MET A 1 -31.37 -24.36 -27.03
CA MET A 1 -30.79 -23.04 -26.70
C MET A 1 -29.66 -23.31 -25.73
N GLU A 2 -28.42 -23.43 -26.21
CA GLU A 2 -27.26 -23.67 -25.38
C GLU A 2 -26.89 -22.39 -24.61
N PRO A 3 -26.53 -22.51 -23.31
CA PRO A 3 -25.99 -21.37 -22.58
C PRO A 3 -24.59 -21.06 -23.12
N SER A 4 -24.44 -19.90 -23.72
CA SER A 4 -23.16 -19.38 -24.13
C SER A 4 -22.22 -19.28 -22.91
N GLU A 5 -21.26 -20.19 -22.84
CA GLU A 5 -20.13 -20.12 -21.91
C GLU A 5 -19.45 -18.76 -22.08
N MET A 6 -19.61 -17.90 -21.08
CA MET A 6 -18.83 -16.69 -20.91
C MET A 6 -17.43 -17.12 -20.54
N LYS A 7 -16.62 -17.44 -21.57
CA LYS A 7 -15.18 -17.68 -21.40
C LYS A 7 -14.56 -16.40 -20.84
N HIS A 8 -14.37 -16.36 -19.54
CA HIS A 8 -13.45 -15.42 -18.92
C HIS A 8 -12.07 -15.68 -19.51
N SER A 9 -11.74 -14.97 -20.56
CA SER A 9 -10.38 -14.98 -21.10
C SER A 9 -9.48 -14.32 -20.05
N LEU A 10 -8.68 -15.12 -19.36
CA LEU A 10 -7.61 -14.63 -18.50
C LEU A 10 -6.74 -13.64 -19.30
N PRO A 11 -6.30 -12.53 -18.70
CA PRO A 11 -5.47 -11.54 -19.38
C PRO A 11 -4.22 -12.24 -19.94
N LYS A 12 -4.06 -12.25 -21.25
CA LYS A 12 -3.03 -13.02 -21.94
C LYS A 12 -1.61 -12.50 -21.75
N GLN A 13 -1.45 -11.27 -21.27
CA GLN A 13 -0.11 -10.69 -21.11
C GLN A 13 -0.05 -9.78 -19.87
N LYS A 14 0.80 -10.17 -18.92
CA LYS A 14 1.16 -9.34 -17.76
C LYS A 14 2.56 -8.78 -17.99
N VAL A 15 2.73 -7.47 -17.83
CA VAL A 15 4.03 -6.82 -17.86
C VAL A 15 4.30 -6.23 -16.51
N ALA A 16 5.38 -6.66 -15.86
CA ALA A 16 5.87 -6.06 -14.63
C ALA A 16 7.32 -5.61 -14.84
N ARG A 17 7.61 -4.36 -14.55
CA ARG A 17 8.96 -3.79 -14.56
C ARG A 17 9.28 -3.32 -13.16
N THR A 18 10.39 -3.77 -12.60
CA THR A 18 10.80 -3.45 -11.24
C THR A 18 12.25 -3.02 -11.22
N GLY A 19 12.52 -1.87 -10.63
CA GLY A 19 13.85 -1.41 -10.27
C GLY A 19 13.95 -1.26 -8.76
N ARG A 20 15.01 -1.77 -8.15
CA ARG A 20 15.27 -1.64 -6.72
C ARG A 20 16.63 -1.02 -6.48
N LEU A 21 16.67 0.05 -5.69
CA LEU A 21 17.88 0.69 -5.20
C LEU A 21 17.97 0.48 -3.68
N MET A 22 19.12 0.03 -3.23
CA MET A 22 19.41 -0.16 -1.82
C MET A 22 20.67 0.59 -1.43
N PHE A 23 20.61 1.40 -0.38
CA PHE A 23 21.74 2.09 0.19
C PHE A 23 21.86 1.74 1.67
N LYS A 24 23.07 1.35 2.08
CA LYS A 24 23.40 1.16 3.48
C LYS A 24 24.57 2.06 3.81
N TRP A 25 24.37 2.95 4.76
CA TRP A 25 25.34 3.94 5.18
C TRP A 25 25.75 3.64 6.62
N LEU A 26 27.02 3.35 6.80
CA LEU A 26 27.64 3.26 8.12
C LEU A 26 28.44 4.56 8.32
N LEU A 27 27.76 5.60 8.81
CA LEU A 27 28.36 6.93 8.95
C LEU A 27 29.37 7.00 10.11
N THR A 28 29.11 6.27 11.18
CA THR A 28 30.03 6.12 12.32
C THR A 28 29.71 4.80 13.03
N GLN A 29 30.58 4.39 13.98
CA GLN A 29 30.28 3.24 14.85
C GLN A 29 28.99 3.42 15.66
N LYS A 30 28.47 4.65 15.78
CA LYS A 30 27.29 4.99 16.55
C LYS A 30 26.01 5.13 15.70
N LEU A 31 26.15 5.47 14.42
CA LEU A 31 25.02 5.77 13.53
C LEU A 31 24.99 4.84 12.33
N ASN A 32 23.95 4.04 12.24
CA ASN A 32 23.64 3.18 11.11
C ASN A 32 22.40 3.73 10.40
N LEU A 33 22.51 3.94 9.10
CA LEU A 33 21.39 4.30 8.24
C LEU A 33 21.22 3.27 7.13
N SER A 34 20.00 2.97 6.79
CA SER A 34 19.67 2.09 5.67
C SER A 34 18.47 2.67 4.94
N SER A 35 18.51 2.70 3.63
CA SER A 35 17.40 3.10 2.80
C SER A 35 17.21 2.14 1.64
N SER A 36 15.98 1.90 1.25
CA SER A 36 15.66 1.17 0.03
C SER A 36 14.52 1.85 -0.69
N LEU A 37 14.70 2.08 -1.97
CA LEU A 37 13.69 2.58 -2.89
C LEU A 37 13.41 1.51 -3.94
N THR A 38 12.18 1.06 -4.02
CA THR A 38 11.72 0.17 -5.08
C THR A 38 10.76 0.95 -5.96
N ILE A 39 11.02 1.02 -7.25
CA ILE A 39 10.15 1.60 -8.25
C ILE A 39 9.69 0.46 -9.15
N PHE A 40 8.39 0.35 -9.36
CA PHE A 40 7.84 -0.69 -10.22
C PHE A 40 6.60 -0.21 -10.95
N LYS A 41 6.32 -0.84 -12.07
CA LYS A 41 5.14 -0.65 -12.89
C LYS A 41 4.57 -2.02 -13.19
N SER A 42 3.32 -2.24 -12.87
CA SER A 42 2.61 -3.50 -13.12
C SER A 42 1.36 -3.21 -13.92
N GLU A 43 1.34 -3.70 -15.14
CA GLU A 43 0.23 -3.52 -16.08
C GLU A 43 -0.17 -4.85 -16.66
N PHE A 44 -1.40 -4.97 -17.10
CA PHE A 44 -1.88 -6.09 -17.89
C PHE A 44 -2.59 -5.57 -19.13
N LYS A 45 -2.67 -6.43 -20.12
CA LYS A 45 -3.32 -6.17 -21.40
C LYS A 45 -4.40 -7.23 -21.62
N ASP A 46 -5.59 -6.78 -21.92
CA ASP A 46 -6.70 -7.67 -22.26
C ASP A 46 -6.76 -7.85 -23.79
N GLY A 47 -6.42 -9.06 -24.23
CA GLY A 47 -6.34 -9.40 -25.64
C GLY A 47 -5.15 -8.76 -26.40
N GLU A 48 -5.04 -9.04 -27.69
CA GLU A 48 -3.92 -8.56 -28.52
C GLU A 48 -4.03 -7.09 -28.90
N GLN A 49 -5.25 -6.59 -29.02
CA GLN A 49 -5.54 -5.21 -29.42
C GLN A 49 -5.91 -4.28 -28.23
N GLY A 50 -5.98 -4.83 -27.00
CA GLY A 50 -6.30 -4.06 -25.80
C GLY A 50 -5.20 -3.05 -25.44
N SER A 51 -5.53 -2.01 -24.68
CA SER A 51 -4.57 -1.11 -24.04
C SER A 51 -4.00 -1.68 -22.76
N TYR A 52 -2.80 -1.23 -22.37
CA TYR A 52 -2.24 -1.58 -21.06
C TYR A 52 -2.97 -0.85 -19.95
N VAL A 53 -3.41 -1.60 -18.94
CA VAL A 53 -4.13 -1.09 -17.78
C VAL A 53 -3.34 -1.42 -16.52
N PRO A 54 -3.19 -0.47 -15.56
CA PRO A 54 -2.50 -0.74 -14.31
C PRO A 54 -3.17 -1.86 -13.53
N SER A 55 -2.38 -2.77 -12.98
CA SER A 55 -2.90 -3.79 -12.06
C SER A 55 -3.20 -3.16 -10.69
N ALA A 56 -4.07 -3.77 -9.91
CA ALA A 56 -4.40 -3.32 -8.54
C ALA A 56 -3.18 -3.23 -7.60
N TRP A 57 -2.06 -3.86 -7.97
CA TRP A 57 -0.81 -3.87 -7.21
C TRP A 57 0.21 -2.82 -7.67
N ASP A 58 -0.14 -1.97 -8.64
CA ASP A 58 0.76 -0.97 -9.20
C ASP A 58 0.90 0.25 -8.28
N ASN A 59 1.50 0.08 -7.12
CA ASN A 59 1.75 1.18 -6.17
C ASN A 59 2.85 2.15 -6.62
N ARG A 60 3.49 1.92 -7.75
CA ARG A 60 4.58 2.68 -8.37
C ARG A 60 5.88 2.72 -7.58
N PHE A 61 5.83 2.98 -6.28
CA PHE A 61 7.05 3.03 -5.47
C PHE A 61 6.81 2.55 -4.04
N ILE A 62 7.88 2.03 -3.44
CA ILE A 62 7.97 1.72 -2.02
C ILE A 62 9.31 2.28 -1.54
N LEU A 63 9.26 3.19 -0.57
CA LEU A 63 10.43 3.75 0.11
C LEU A 63 10.44 3.26 1.55
N ASN A 64 11.55 2.66 1.96
CA ASN A 64 11.83 2.34 3.35
C ASN A 64 13.15 2.97 3.75
N MET A 65 13.14 3.71 4.85
CA MET A 65 14.33 4.28 5.47
C MET A 65 14.35 3.89 6.93
N SER A 66 15.49 3.47 7.43
CA SER A 66 15.67 3.18 8.85
C SER A 66 17.01 3.71 9.33
N GLY A 67 17.01 4.21 10.55
CA GLY A 67 18.21 4.70 11.21
C GLY A 67 18.24 4.23 12.65
N THR A 68 19.45 3.91 13.14
CA THR A 68 19.66 3.58 14.55
C THR A 68 20.87 4.34 15.05
N TYR A 69 20.71 5.04 16.15
CA TYR A 69 21.78 5.74 16.86
C TYR A 69 22.07 5.09 18.21
N ASN A 70 23.33 4.71 18.42
CA ASN A 70 23.79 4.10 19.66
C ASN A 70 24.37 5.15 20.60
N PHE A 71 23.70 5.40 21.72
CA PHE A 71 24.12 6.31 22.77
C PHE A 71 25.08 5.63 23.75
N PRO A 72 25.83 6.43 24.55
CA PRO A 72 26.55 5.92 25.68
C PRO A 72 25.67 5.16 26.68
N LYS A 73 26.28 4.30 27.51
CA LYS A 73 25.59 3.50 28.53
C LYS A 73 24.57 2.52 27.96
N HIS A 74 24.79 2.00 26.74
CA HIS A 74 23.98 0.94 26.09
C HIS A 74 22.51 1.32 25.84
N TRP A 75 22.27 2.56 25.50
CA TRP A 75 21.01 3.02 24.93
C TRP A 75 21.11 3.03 23.42
N SER A 76 20.01 2.69 22.73
CA SER A 76 19.87 2.95 21.30
C SER A 76 18.50 3.50 20.96
N LEU A 77 18.47 4.37 19.96
CA LEU A 77 17.27 4.96 19.40
C LEU A 77 17.19 4.58 17.92
N GLY A 78 16.13 3.91 17.56
CA GLY A 78 15.81 3.56 16.18
C GLY A 78 14.62 4.36 15.66
N ALA A 79 14.67 4.72 14.39
CA ALA A 79 13.52 5.29 13.67
C ALA A 79 13.40 4.61 12.30
N LYS A 80 12.16 4.37 11.86
CA LYS A 80 11.86 3.79 10.56
C LYS A 80 10.74 4.57 9.90
N VAL A 81 10.98 4.99 8.67
CA VAL A 81 9.98 5.62 7.80
C VAL A 81 9.67 4.66 6.66
N SER A 82 8.40 4.42 6.42
CA SER A 82 7.92 3.63 5.29
C SER A 82 6.91 4.46 4.50
N CYS A 83 7.10 4.57 3.18
CA CYS A 83 6.18 5.24 2.28
C CYS A 83 5.82 4.31 1.14
N ILE A 84 4.53 4.19 0.85
CA ILE A 84 4.01 3.35 -0.24
C ILE A 84 3.12 4.21 -1.12
N GLY A 85 3.37 4.16 -2.43
CA GLY A 85 2.55 4.85 -3.41
C GLY A 85 1.10 4.33 -3.41
N GLY A 86 0.17 5.17 -3.83
CA GLY A 86 -1.24 4.83 -3.85
C GLY A 86 -1.57 3.71 -4.85
N SER A 87 -2.32 2.73 -4.42
CA SER A 87 -2.84 1.66 -5.28
C SER A 87 -3.87 2.21 -6.26
N PRO A 88 -3.90 1.73 -7.51
CA PRO A 88 -4.95 2.09 -8.44
C PRO A 88 -6.29 1.48 -8.02
N TYR A 89 -7.36 2.20 -8.31
CA TYR A 89 -8.72 1.70 -8.12
C TYR A 89 -9.64 2.19 -9.23
N THR A 90 -10.78 1.51 -9.38
CA THR A 90 -11.83 1.86 -10.32
C THR A 90 -12.88 2.68 -9.58
N PRO A 91 -13.20 3.92 -10.01
CA PRO A 91 -14.25 4.70 -9.38
C PRO A 91 -15.64 4.10 -9.64
N TYR A 92 -16.61 4.53 -8.85
CA TYR A 92 -18.00 4.17 -9.09
C TYR A 92 -18.62 5.05 -10.16
N ASP A 93 -19.50 4.45 -10.96
CA ASP A 93 -20.42 5.16 -11.84
C ASP A 93 -21.58 5.69 -11.00
N VAL A 94 -21.52 6.95 -10.63
CA VAL A 94 -22.50 7.59 -9.74
C VAL A 94 -23.86 7.70 -10.42
N GLU A 95 -23.89 7.96 -11.73
CA GLU A 95 -25.15 8.10 -12.48
C GLU A 95 -25.94 6.78 -12.50
N LYS A 96 -25.27 5.68 -12.88
CA LYS A 96 -25.92 4.36 -12.87
C LYS A 96 -26.22 3.88 -11.45
N SER A 97 -25.34 4.18 -10.50
CA SER A 97 -25.52 3.77 -9.10
C SER A 97 -26.62 4.57 -8.38
N SER A 98 -27.03 5.73 -8.89
CA SER A 98 -28.15 6.51 -8.32
C SER A 98 -29.53 5.94 -8.65
N LEU A 99 -29.63 5.04 -9.61
CA LEU A 99 -30.88 4.43 -10.00
C LEU A 99 -31.29 3.30 -9.04
N VAL A 100 -32.45 3.42 -8.41
CA VAL A 100 -32.99 2.41 -7.47
C VAL A 100 -33.12 1.04 -8.14
N GLU A 101 -33.53 1.00 -9.41
CA GLU A 101 -33.66 -0.24 -10.17
C GLU A 101 -32.33 -0.97 -10.33
N ALA A 102 -31.24 -0.21 -10.51
CA ALA A 102 -29.88 -0.75 -10.62
C ALA A 102 -29.43 -1.43 -9.31
N TRP A 103 -29.74 -0.82 -8.17
CA TRP A 103 -29.49 -1.41 -6.86
C TRP A 103 -30.30 -2.68 -6.61
N ASN A 104 -31.58 -2.69 -7.01
CA ASN A 104 -32.46 -3.85 -6.84
C ASN A 104 -31.94 -5.08 -7.62
N VAL A 105 -31.30 -4.86 -8.76
CA VAL A 105 -30.78 -5.94 -9.60
C VAL A 105 -29.43 -6.45 -9.09
N GLN A 106 -28.49 -5.56 -8.70
CA GLN A 106 -27.10 -5.93 -8.42
C GLN A 106 -26.77 -5.98 -6.92
N GLY A 107 -27.55 -5.33 -6.07
CA GLY A 107 -27.31 -5.25 -4.62
C GLY A 107 -26.05 -4.47 -4.22
N ARG A 108 -25.42 -3.76 -5.17
CA ARG A 108 -24.20 -2.98 -4.95
C ARG A 108 -24.06 -1.86 -5.99
N ALA A 109 -23.18 -0.90 -5.71
CA ALA A 109 -22.85 0.15 -6.66
C ALA A 109 -22.17 -0.40 -7.92
N TYR A 110 -22.38 0.28 -9.03
CA TYR A 110 -21.76 -0.01 -10.31
C TYR A 110 -20.38 0.65 -10.39
N TYR A 111 -19.39 -0.07 -10.90
CA TYR A 111 -18.08 0.49 -11.21
C TYR A 111 -18.07 1.12 -12.60
N ASP A 112 -17.38 2.23 -12.74
CA ASP A 112 -17.10 2.82 -14.05
C ASP A 112 -15.92 2.08 -14.71
N TYR A 113 -16.23 1.04 -15.45
CA TYR A 113 -15.21 0.24 -16.16
C TYR A 113 -14.52 0.99 -17.31
N SER A 114 -15.04 2.15 -17.76
CA SER A 114 -14.33 2.98 -18.72
C SER A 114 -13.09 3.61 -18.11
N ARG A 115 -13.08 3.79 -16.79
CA ARG A 115 -11.97 4.33 -15.98
C ARG A 115 -11.32 3.24 -15.10
N TYR A 116 -11.26 2.02 -15.60
CA TYR A 116 -10.75 0.88 -14.85
C TYR A 116 -9.31 1.11 -14.37
N ASN A 117 -9.08 1.08 -13.04
CA ASN A 117 -7.79 1.30 -12.37
C ASN A 117 -7.06 2.62 -12.77
N GLN A 118 -7.80 3.64 -13.17
CA GLN A 118 -7.21 4.93 -13.56
C GLN A 118 -7.03 5.89 -12.38
N GLU A 119 -7.89 5.79 -11.38
CA GLU A 119 -7.78 6.56 -10.15
C GLU A 119 -6.77 5.94 -9.19
N ARG A 120 -6.19 6.76 -8.30
CA ARG A 120 -5.20 6.29 -7.32
C ARG A 120 -5.51 6.77 -5.92
N LEU A 121 -5.30 5.90 -4.98
CA LEU A 121 -5.34 6.23 -3.56
C LEU A 121 -4.18 7.16 -3.20
N PRO A 122 -4.30 7.94 -2.13
CA PRO A 122 -3.20 8.75 -1.63
C PRO A 122 -2.03 7.88 -1.16
N VAL A 123 -0.85 8.49 -1.15
CA VAL A 123 0.36 7.86 -0.63
C VAL A 123 0.19 7.56 0.86
N PHE A 124 0.53 6.34 1.25
CA PHE A 124 0.59 5.94 2.65
C PHE A 124 2.00 6.16 3.20
N GLY A 125 2.11 6.83 4.34
CA GLY A 125 3.37 7.04 5.05
C GLY A 125 3.24 6.67 6.52
N GLN A 126 4.23 5.98 7.05
CA GLN A 126 4.28 5.52 8.45
C GLN A 126 5.65 5.83 9.06
N LEU A 127 5.65 6.29 10.30
CA LEU A 127 6.84 6.49 11.12
C LEU A 127 6.75 5.61 12.37
N ASP A 128 7.78 4.79 12.56
CA ASP A 128 7.96 3.96 13.74
C ASP A 128 9.19 4.43 14.50
N VAL A 129 9.15 4.38 15.83
CA VAL A 129 10.27 4.75 16.70
C VAL A 129 10.47 3.69 17.76
N ARG A 130 11.71 3.33 17.99
CA ARG A 130 12.10 2.32 18.96
C ARG A 130 13.24 2.81 19.84
N VAL A 131 13.11 2.58 21.13
CA VAL A 131 14.14 2.83 22.13
C VAL A 131 14.54 1.51 22.78
N ASP A 132 15.82 1.23 22.80
CA ASP A 132 16.36 0.02 23.43
C ASP A 132 17.33 0.41 24.56
N LYS A 133 17.33 -0.42 25.62
CA LYS A 133 18.27 -0.34 26.74
C LYS A 133 18.79 -1.72 27.08
N THR A 134 20.10 -1.87 27.06
CA THR A 134 20.75 -3.14 27.46
C THR A 134 21.50 -2.97 28.77
N PHE A 135 21.33 -3.94 29.67
CA PHE A 135 22.05 -4.06 30.93
C PHE A 135 22.94 -5.31 30.90
N TYR A 136 24.21 -5.12 31.17
CA TYR A 136 25.14 -6.24 31.28
C TYR A 136 25.32 -6.59 32.76
N LEU A 137 24.86 -7.75 33.16
CA LEU A 137 25.02 -8.32 34.49
C LEU A 137 26.14 -9.37 34.47
N LYS A 138 26.69 -9.72 35.62
CA LYS A 138 27.85 -10.65 35.71
C LYS A 138 27.62 -12.02 35.03
N LYS A 139 26.38 -12.50 34.95
CA LYS A 139 26.05 -13.82 34.39
C LYS A 139 25.02 -13.78 33.26
N CYS A 140 24.39 -12.64 33.01
CA CYS A 140 23.36 -12.51 31.97
C CYS A 140 23.34 -11.09 31.39
N MET A 141 22.73 -10.97 30.23
CA MET A 141 22.43 -9.70 29.56
C MET A 141 20.92 -9.54 29.56
N LEU A 142 20.44 -8.38 29.97
CA LEU A 142 19.02 -8.05 30.01
C LEU A 142 18.75 -6.87 29.09
N GLY A 143 17.89 -7.05 28.12
CA GLY A 143 17.47 -6.01 27.17
C GLY A 143 16.01 -5.63 27.39
N PHE A 144 15.73 -4.33 27.44
CA PHE A 144 14.40 -3.75 27.38
C PHE A 144 14.26 -2.92 26.12
N TYR A 145 13.10 -2.98 25.50
CA TYR A 145 12.78 -2.10 24.39
C TYR A 145 11.35 -1.56 24.48
N LEU A 146 11.16 -0.36 23.96
CA LEU A 146 9.88 0.25 23.72
C LEU A 146 9.79 0.55 22.23
N ASP A 147 8.80 -0.04 21.56
CA ASP A 147 8.55 0.13 20.13
C ASP A 147 7.18 0.79 19.95
N ILE A 148 7.17 1.99 19.38
CA ILE A 148 5.98 2.75 19.08
C ILE A 148 5.85 2.79 17.56
N GLN A 149 4.84 2.08 17.06
CA GLN A 149 4.57 1.99 15.63
C GLN A 149 3.51 3.01 15.21
N ASN A 150 3.66 3.50 13.99
CA ASN A 150 2.72 4.42 13.37
C ASN A 150 2.42 5.67 14.24
N ILE A 151 3.47 6.35 14.71
CA ILE A 151 3.35 7.60 15.50
C ILE A 151 2.57 8.69 14.75
N THR A 152 2.64 8.66 13.42
CA THR A 152 1.91 9.59 12.54
C THR A 152 0.41 9.36 12.53
N ALA A 153 -0.07 8.26 13.15
CA ALA A 153 -1.46 7.80 13.07
C ALA A 153 -2.00 7.74 11.63
N SER A 154 -1.09 7.42 10.69
CA SER A 154 -1.43 7.31 9.27
C SER A 154 -2.36 6.13 9.05
N LYS A 155 -3.40 6.37 8.24
CA LYS A 155 -4.39 5.36 7.89
C LYS A 155 -4.25 4.97 6.43
N LEU A 156 -4.23 3.68 6.16
CA LEU A 156 -4.31 3.19 4.79
C LEU A 156 -5.73 3.44 4.27
N ARG A 157 -5.85 4.36 3.31
CA ARG A 157 -7.16 4.65 2.70
C ARG A 157 -7.56 3.52 1.77
N GLN A 158 -8.84 3.18 1.83
CA GLN A 158 -9.52 2.33 0.85
C GLN A 158 -10.35 3.21 -0.08
N PRO A 159 -10.71 2.72 -1.28
CA PRO A 159 -11.66 3.43 -2.14
C PRO A 159 -12.95 3.70 -1.36
N ASP A 160 -13.53 4.88 -1.58
CA ASP A 160 -14.78 5.26 -0.95
C ASP A 160 -15.88 4.24 -1.32
N ALA A 161 -16.70 3.83 -0.36
CA ALA A 161 -17.83 2.94 -0.61
C ALA A 161 -19.08 3.78 -0.89
N LEU A 162 -19.74 3.50 -2.01
CA LEU A 162 -21.03 4.10 -2.33
C LEU A 162 -22.14 3.24 -1.74
N MET A 163 -22.98 3.83 -0.88
CA MET A 163 -24.11 3.14 -0.24
C MET A 163 -25.43 3.41 -0.96
N SER A 164 -26.43 2.55 -0.74
CA SER A 164 -27.79 2.66 -1.32
C SER A 164 -28.53 3.95 -0.96
N THR A 165 -28.08 4.68 0.07
CA THR A 165 -28.62 5.99 0.47
C THR A 165 -28.08 7.15 -0.34
N GLY A 166 -27.20 6.89 -1.32
CA GLY A 166 -26.49 7.94 -2.07
C GLY A 166 -25.39 8.66 -1.28
N GLN A 167 -25.11 8.22 -0.04
CA GLN A 167 -24.03 8.76 0.77
C GLN A 167 -22.72 8.02 0.45
N ILE A 168 -21.64 8.81 0.29
CA ILE A 168 -20.29 8.26 0.19
C ILE A 168 -19.80 8.05 1.61
N GLU A 169 -19.63 6.81 2.02
CA GLU A 169 -19.01 6.47 3.29
C GLU A 169 -17.56 6.03 3.08
N ASN A 170 -16.67 6.63 3.86
CA ASN A 170 -15.34 6.08 3.98
C ASN A 170 -15.41 4.75 4.74
N PRO A 171 -14.93 3.64 4.16
CA PRO A 171 -14.97 2.36 4.85
C PRO A 171 -14.23 2.45 6.19
N PRO A 172 -14.70 1.72 7.22
CA PRO A 172 -14.03 1.72 8.51
C PRO A 172 -12.59 1.25 8.35
N HIS A 173 -11.68 2.01 8.93
CA HIS A 173 -10.27 1.67 8.91
C HIS A 173 -10.04 0.40 9.75
N ARG A 174 -9.59 -0.66 9.12
CA ARG A 174 -9.08 -1.86 9.80
C ARG A 174 -7.61 -1.69 10.12
#